data_e763426bfbd279b7b38a5195d417a470
#
_entry.id   e763426bfbd279b7b38a5195d417a470
#
_cell.length_a   1.000
_cell.length_b   1.000
_cell.length_c   1.000
_cell.angle_alpha   90.00
_cell.angle_beta   90.00
_cell.angle_gamma   90.00
#
_symmetry.space_group_name_H-M   'P 1'
#
loop_
_entity.id
_entity.type
_entity.pdbx_description
1 polymer ?
#
loop_
_entity_poly.entity_id
_entity_poly.type
_entity_poly.pdbx_seq_one_letter_code
_entity_poly.pdbx_strand_id
1 'polypeptide(L)'
;MQQISKTKDMKRILFIISLFHYFIAPVGAQTLEECQQAAERNYPLIRQYGLIEKTTELTVANIQKGWLPQVSASAQATYQSDVVAWPEERRVMLGQMGLNLEGLKKDQYRVGIDVQQTVFDGGAIKSQKEIARKQGEVQTAQNEVNMYQVRKRVNEMYFGLLLINEQIVLNKDLQELLAQNEKKLASMVKNGTAAESDYQNVKAERLNVEQQATSLQAQQQALARMLSAFCGIEVKDPSRPPLFMGGDGAAQDFPLNRGIEGVSRPELKAIDAQLRLADAQEKALNAALMPKLGVFAQGYYGYPGYNMFEDMMSRKFSWNGMIGARLTWNIGALYTRKNDKAKLNVQRSMFNVQRENFLFNNNLEQIQQNENIERYKKLMADDEEIISLRSSIRKAAESKLSHGIIDVNDLVKEINNENAARVGQSMHEIQMLKEIYDQKFTAGE
;
A
#
# COMPACT_ATOMS: atom_id res chain seq x y z
N MET A 1 -35.18 44.28 18.39
CA MET A 1 -35.08 43.18 17.41
C MET A 1 -34.06 43.43 16.24
N GLN A 2 -33.34 44.57 16.22
CA GLN A 2 -32.34 44.87 15.15
C GLN A 2 -30.86 44.60 15.51
N GLN A 3 -30.55 44.20 16.76
CA GLN A 3 -29.15 43.91 17.17
C GLN A 3 -28.74 42.46 17.00
N ILE A 4 -29.67 41.51 16.88
CA ILE A 4 -29.37 40.08 16.77
C ILE A 4 -29.06 39.65 15.31
N SER A 5 -29.50 40.47 14.31
CA SER A 5 -29.22 40.20 12.89
C SER A 5 -27.78 40.52 12.52
N LYS A 6 -27.18 41.61 13.03
CA LYS A 6 -25.80 42.03 12.67
C LYS A 6 -24.71 41.10 13.17
N THR A 7 -24.93 40.37 14.28
CA THR A 7 -23.94 39.42 14.82
C THR A 7 -23.93 38.08 14.09
N LYS A 8 -25.03 37.67 13.43
CA LYS A 8 -25.08 36.46 12.59
C LYS A 8 -24.40 36.67 11.24
N ASP A 9 -24.52 37.83 10.65
CA ASP A 9 -23.87 38.16 9.38
C ASP A 9 -22.38 38.40 9.53
N MET A 10 -21.93 39.00 10.65
CA MET A 10 -20.52 39.16 10.96
C MET A 10 -19.82 37.83 11.24
N LYS A 11 -20.49 36.84 11.83
CA LYS A 11 -19.96 35.47 12.01
C LYS A 11 -19.92 34.69 10.69
N ARG A 12 -20.85 34.93 9.75
CA ARG A 12 -20.81 34.35 8.40
C ARG A 12 -19.71 34.97 7.53
N ILE A 13 -19.46 36.27 7.65
CA ILE A 13 -18.37 36.96 6.94
C ILE A 13 -17.01 36.53 7.51
N LEU A 14 -16.86 36.35 8.82
CA LEU A 14 -15.65 35.81 9.44
C LEU A 14 -15.40 34.33 9.10
N PHE A 15 -16.44 33.53 8.87
CA PHE A 15 -16.33 32.15 8.42
C PHE A 15 -15.96 32.03 6.94
N ILE A 16 -16.39 33.00 6.12
CA ILE A 16 -16.03 33.06 4.69
C ILE A 16 -14.60 33.59 4.50
N ILE A 17 -14.14 34.51 5.34
CA ILE A 17 -12.74 35.00 5.32
C ILE A 17 -11.76 33.96 5.85
N SER A 18 -12.20 33.10 6.79
CA SER A 18 -11.38 31.96 7.29
C SER A 18 -11.23 30.82 6.25
N LEU A 19 -12.12 30.71 5.25
CA LEU A 19 -12.02 29.70 4.19
C LEU A 19 -11.14 30.13 3.01
N PHE A 20 -10.73 31.41 2.93
CA PHE A 20 -9.87 31.94 1.87
C PHE A 20 -8.40 32.15 2.28
N HIS A 21 -7.99 31.69 3.49
CA HIS A 21 -6.58 31.42 3.78
C HIS A 21 -6.18 30.07 3.17
N TYR A 22 -6.57 29.82 1.92
CA TYR A 22 -5.88 28.85 1.10
C TYR A 22 -4.49 29.40 0.86
N PHE A 23 -3.55 28.81 1.55
CA PHE A 23 -2.13 28.83 1.37
C PHE A 23 -1.75 29.24 -0.07
N ILE A 24 -1.41 30.51 -0.25
CA ILE A 24 -0.37 30.87 -1.19
C ILE A 24 0.91 30.41 -0.48
N ALA A 25 1.23 29.10 -0.58
CA ALA A 25 2.56 28.63 -0.28
C ALA A 25 3.50 29.49 -1.15
N PRO A 26 4.57 30.04 -0.60
CA PRO A 26 5.59 30.67 -1.40
C PRO A 26 5.99 29.64 -2.48
N VAL A 27 6.06 30.08 -3.74
CA VAL A 27 6.62 29.28 -4.84
C VAL A 27 8.13 29.22 -4.57
N GLY A 28 8.50 28.48 -3.53
CA GLY A 28 9.85 28.08 -3.26
C GLY A 28 10.04 26.69 -3.83
N ALA A 29 11.24 26.33 -4.20
CA ALA A 29 11.58 24.99 -4.63
C ALA A 29 11.13 23.98 -3.55
N GLN A 30 10.36 22.96 -3.93
CA GLN A 30 9.83 21.95 -3.02
C GLN A 30 10.94 21.01 -2.56
N THR A 31 10.98 20.71 -1.26
CA THR A 31 11.91 19.73 -0.71
C THR A 31 11.43 18.30 -0.95
N LEU A 32 12.35 17.34 -0.87
CA LEU A 32 12.00 15.91 -1.01
C LEU A 32 11.03 15.48 0.09
N GLU A 33 11.26 15.93 1.33
CA GLU A 33 10.42 15.60 2.48
C GLU A 33 8.99 16.14 2.32
N GLU A 34 8.85 17.36 1.79
CA GLU A 34 7.53 17.94 1.48
C GLU A 34 6.81 17.13 0.41
N CYS A 35 7.52 16.70 -0.65
CA CYS A 35 6.97 15.85 -1.68
C CYS A 35 6.54 14.47 -1.15
N GLN A 36 7.34 13.85 -0.29
CA GLN A 36 7.00 12.56 0.35
C GLN A 36 5.74 12.69 1.22
N GLN A 37 5.69 13.71 2.10
CA GLN A 37 4.53 13.94 2.97
C GLN A 37 3.26 14.27 2.17
N ALA A 38 3.39 15.08 1.13
CA ALA A 38 2.27 15.43 0.25
C ALA A 38 1.76 14.18 -0.49
N ALA A 39 2.67 13.35 -1.01
CA ALA A 39 2.31 12.10 -1.68
C ALA A 39 1.61 11.12 -0.74
N GLU A 40 2.10 10.95 0.49
CA GLU A 40 1.44 10.11 1.49
C GLU A 40 0.00 10.54 1.78
N ARG A 41 -0.26 11.86 1.83
CA ARG A 41 -1.61 12.42 2.06
C ARG A 41 -2.53 12.31 0.85
N ASN A 42 -1.97 12.41 -0.35
CA ASN A 42 -2.74 12.44 -1.60
C ASN A 42 -2.97 11.04 -2.19
N TYR A 43 -2.08 10.10 -1.93
CA TYR A 43 -2.12 8.78 -2.56
C TYR A 43 -3.41 8.02 -2.20
N PRO A 44 -4.12 7.42 -3.16
CA PRO A 44 -5.44 6.84 -2.91
C PRO A 44 -5.51 5.79 -1.80
N LEU A 45 -4.42 5.06 -1.55
CA LEU A 45 -4.35 4.05 -0.47
C LEU A 45 -4.50 4.65 0.94
N ILE A 46 -4.33 5.97 1.13
CA ILE A 46 -4.58 6.61 2.44
C ILE A 46 -6.02 6.40 2.90
N ARG A 47 -6.98 6.36 1.95
CA ARG A 47 -8.40 6.12 2.25
C ARG A 47 -8.68 4.70 2.71
N GLN A 48 -7.79 3.77 2.41
CA GLN A 48 -7.96 2.36 2.77
C GLN A 48 -7.90 2.15 4.29
N TYR A 49 -7.17 2.98 5.04
CA TYR A 49 -7.14 2.91 6.51
C TYR A 49 -8.55 3.01 7.11
N GLY A 50 -9.30 4.03 6.74
CA GLY A 50 -10.67 4.21 7.23
C GLY A 50 -11.62 3.09 6.79
N LEU A 51 -11.43 2.53 5.60
CA LEU A 51 -12.23 1.40 5.11
C LEU A 51 -11.91 0.10 5.87
N ILE A 52 -10.64 -0.17 6.17
CA ILE A 52 -10.21 -1.32 6.99
C ILE A 52 -10.77 -1.19 8.40
N GLU A 53 -10.63 -0.01 9.03
CA GLU A 53 -11.18 0.25 10.36
C GLU A 53 -12.70 0.02 10.39
N LYS A 54 -13.43 0.61 9.44
CA LYS A 54 -14.89 0.47 9.35
C LYS A 54 -15.34 -0.96 9.11
N THR A 55 -14.63 -1.69 8.23
CA THR A 55 -14.90 -3.11 7.98
C THR A 55 -14.69 -3.96 9.23
N THR A 56 -13.59 -3.69 9.95
CA THR A 56 -13.27 -4.37 11.21
C THR A 56 -14.33 -4.08 12.28
N GLU A 57 -14.73 -2.82 12.45
CA GLU A 57 -15.80 -2.42 13.36
C GLU A 57 -17.11 -3.15 13.07
N LEU A 58 -17.56 -3.15 11.81
CA LEU A 58 -18.77 -3.82 11.38
C LEU A 58 -18.71 -5.33 11.59
N THR A 59 -17.55 -5.94 11.31
CA THR A 59 -17.33 -7.37 11.52
C THR A 59 -17.42 -7.72 13.01
N VAL A 60 -16.76 -6.95 13.87
CA VAL A 60 -16.83 -7.13 15.33
C VAL A 60 -18.25 -6.90 15.85
N ALA A 61 -18.97 -5.90 15.33
CA ALA A 61 -20.37 -5.65 15.71
C ALA A 61 -21.29 -6.82 15.29
N ASN A 62 -21.08 -7.40 14.08
CA ASN A 62 -21.85 -8.56 13.64
C ASN A 62 -21.57 -9.80 14.49
N ILE A 63 -20.29 -10.07 14.83
CA ILE A 63 -19.95 -11.16 15.75
C ILE A 63 -20.59 -10.97 17.12
N GLN A 64 -20.65 -9.73 17.62
CA GLN A 64 -21.32 -9.40 18.90
C GLN A 64 -22.80 -9.74 18.89
N LYS A 65 -23.49 -9.64 17.72
CA LYS A 65 -24.91 -10.01 17.58
C LYS A 65 -25.17 -11.50 17.76
N GLY A 66 -24.13 -12.34 17.78
CA GLY A 66 -24.24 -13.76 18.14
C GLY A 66 -24.83 -14.00 19.56
N TRP A 67 -24.81 -12.97 20.45
CA TRP A 67 -25.50 -13.00 21.74
C TRP A 67 -27.00 -12.72 21.67
N LEU A 68 -27.50 -12.21 20.54
CA LEU A 68 -28.94 -11.95 20.38
C LEU A 68 -29.68 -13.26 20.04
N PRO A 69 -30.98 -13.36 20.36
CA PRO A 69 -31.81 -14.47 19.92
C PRO A 69 -31.74 -14.60 18.39
N GLN A 70 -31.40 -15.80 17.92
CA GLN A 70 -31.41 -16.14 16.51
C GLN A 70 -32.80 -16.69 16.19
N VAL A 71 -33.53 -16.01 15.31
CA VAL A 71 -34.89 -16.36 14.91
C VAL A 71 -34.86 -16.86 13.48
N SER A 72 -35.40 -18.05 13.26
CA SER A 72 -35.56 -18.61 11.92
C SER A 72 -37.01 -19.06 11.72
N ALA A 73 -37.54 -18.86 10.52
CA ALA A 73 -38.84 -19.39 10.08
C ALA A 73 -38.59 -20.50 9.10
N SER A 74 -39.35 -21.59 9.21
CA SER A 74 -39.23 -22.75 8.35
C SER A 74 -40.61 -23.24 7.89
N ALA A 75 -40.70 -23.71 6.66
CA ALA A 75 -41.85 -24.43 6.14
C ALA A 75 -41.35 -25.75 5.57
N GLN A 76 -42.01 -26.84 5.92
CA GLN A 76 -41.63 -28.18 5.52
C GLN A 76 -42.86 -28.95 5.05
N ALA A 77 -42.74 -29.61 3.93
CA ALA A 77 -43.69 -30.63 3.43
C ALA A 77 -42.91 -31.91 3.23
N THR A 78 -43.40 -33.01 3.81
CA THR A 78 -42.77 -34.34 3.67
C THR A 78 -43.78 -35.39 3.31
N TYR A 79 -43.34 -36.37 2.53
CA TYR A 79 -44.09 -37.61 2.29
C TYR A 79 -43.24 -38.77 2.82
N GLN A 80 -43.82 -39.55 3.74
CA GLN A 80 -43.16 -40.67 4.37
C GLN A 80 -43.62 -42.00 3.75
N SER A 81 -42.68 -42.92 3.53
CA SER A 81 -42.98 -44.26 3.02
C SER A 81 -43.86 -45.08 4.00
N ASP A 82 -43.62 -44.81 5.32
CA ASP A 82 -44.36 -45.43 6.39
C ASP A 82 -44.60 -44.44 7.55
N VAL A 83 -45.62 -44.62 8.34
CA VAL A 83 -46.09 -43.75 9.42
C VAL A 83 -46.52 -44.53 10.65
N VAL A 84 -46.57 -43.85 11.80
CA VAL A 84 -47.11 -44.45 13.01
C VAL A 84 -48.61 -44.75 12.84
N ALA A 85 -48.94 -46.02 12.92
CA ALA A 85 -50.27 -46.52 12.80
C ALA A 85 -50.50 -47.72 13.77
N TRP A 86 -51.73 -47.97 14.15
CA TRP A 86 -52.05 -49.17 14.90
C TRP A 86 -51.94 -50.40 14.03
N PRO A 87 -51.54 -51.61 14.56
CA PRO A 87 -51.59 -52.85 13.84
C PRO A 87 -53.00 -53.09 13.31
N GLU A 88 -53.07 -53.64 12.10
CA GLU A 88 -54.33 -53.86 11.34
C GLU A 88 -55.43 -54.58 12.22
N GLU A 89 -54.99 -55.60 12.92
CA GLU A 89 -55.90 -56.42 13.76
C GLU A 89 -56.57 -55.57 14.85
N ARG A 90 -55.80 -54.66 15.53
CA ARG A 90 -56.31 -53.73 16.58
C ARG A 90 -57.16 -52.63 15.99
N ARG A 91 -56.82 -52.19 14.78
CA ARG A 91 -57.59 -51.16 14.07
C ARG A 91 -58.97 -51.62 13.72
N VAL A 92 -59.11 -52.90 13.24
CA VAL A 92 -60.40 -53.53 12.93
C VAL A 92 -61.23 -53.73 14.22
N MET A 93 -60.60 -54.25 15.29
CA MET A 93 -61.31 -54.50 16.53
C MET A 93 -61.86 -53.22 17.17
N LEU A 94 -61.02 -52.13 17.18
CA LEU A 94 -61.43 -50.84 17.75
C LEU A 94 -62.40 -50.08 16.87
N GLY A 95 -62.39 -50.33 15.50
CA GLY A 95 -63.36 -49.81 14.56
C GLY A 95 -64.73 -50.36 14.81
N GLN A 96 -64.84 -51.65 15.20
CA GLN A 96 -66.10 -52.29 15.59
C GLN A 96 -66.70 -51.70 16.88
N MET A 97 -65.85 -51.11 17.73
CA MET A 97 -66.24 -50.39 18.95
C MET A 97 -66.54 -48.89 18.73
N GLY A 98 -66.52 -48.41 17.46
CA GLY A 98 -66.83 -47.06 17.06
C GLY A 98 -65.62 -46.10 17.18
N LEU A 99 -64.41 -46.63 17.40
CA LEU A 99 -63.17 -45.83 17.51
C LEU A 99 -62.43 -45.92 16.17
N ASN A 100 -62.37 -44.79 15.45
CA ASN A 100 -61.62 -44.69 14.20
C ASN A 100 -60.13 -44.34 14.43
N LEU A 101 -59.23 -45.34 14.31
CA LEU A 101 -57.79 -45.21 14.56
C LEU A 101 -57.02 -45.43 13.24
N GLU A 102 -57.10 -44.47 12.32
CA GLU A 102 -56.54 -44.60 10.98
C GLU A 102 -54.98 -44.46 10.90
N GLY A 103 -54.35 -44.02 11.97
CA GLY A 103 -52.93 -43.70 11.98
C GLY A 103 -52.61 -42.32 11.38
N LEU A 104 -51.35 -41.95 11.39
CA LEU A 104 -50.92 -40.69 10.80
C LEU A 104 -51.00 -40.69 9.30
N LYS A 105 -51.19 -39.52 8.66
CA LYS A 105 -51.06 -39.36 7.20
C LYS A 105 -49.60 -39.46 6.75
N LYS A 106 -49.38 -39.99 5.57
CA LYS A 106 -48.04 -40.06 4.95
C LYS A 106 -47.56 -38.69 4.49
N ASP A 107 -48.44 -37.80 4.10
CA ASP A 107 -48.20 -36.40 3.78
C ASP A 107 -48.27 -35.56 5.05
N GLN A 108 -47.20 -34.87 5.34
CA GLN A 108 -47.05 -34.07 6.55
C GLN A 108 -46.57 -32.66 6.23
N TYR A 109 -47.10 -31.67 6.90
CA TYR A 109 -46.83 -30.27 6.64
C TYR A 109 -46.60 -29.53 7.98
N ARG A 110 -45.59 -28.66 7.97
CA ARG A 110 -45.24 -27.86 9.13
C ARG A 110 -44.74 -26.48 8.71
N VAL A 111 -45.27 -25.42 9.32
CA VAL A 111 -44.80 -24.06 9.23
C VAL A 111 -44.53 -23.58 10.65
N GLY A 112 -43.31 -23.12 10.92
CA GLY A 112 -42.93 -22.78 12.30
C GLY A 112 -41.83 -21.74 12.39
N ILE A 113 -41.61 -21.32 13.62
CA ILE A 113 -40.56 -20.37 14.04
C ILE A 113 -39.73 -21.05 15.13
N ASP A 114 -38.41 -21.02 14.90
CA ASP A 114 -37.43 -21.48 15.86
C ASP A 114 -36.64 -20.27 16.37
N VAL A 115 -36.53 -20.16 17.69
CA VAL A 115 -35.76 -19.12 18.40
C VAL A 115 -34.68 -19.84 19.19
N GLN A 116 -33.41 -19.47 18.96
CA GLN A 116 -32.27 -20.01 19.68
C GLN A 116 -31.48 -18.85 20.29
N GLN A 117 -31.12 -18.97 21.55
CA GLN A 117 -30.26 -17.99 22.21
C GLN A 117 -29.09 -18.66 22.91
N THR A 118 -27.90 -18.18 22.62
CA THR A 118 -26.70 -18.57 23.35
C THR A 118 -26.67 -17.90 24.70
N VAL A 119 -26.57 -18.70 25.79
CA VAL A 119 -26.40 -18.22 27.14
C VAL A 119 -24.94 -18.26 27.56
N PHE A 120 -24.26 -19.30 27.16
CA PHE A 120 -22.81 -19.46 27.36
C PHE A 120 -22.18 -20.14 26.14
N ASP A 121 -21.13 -19.53 25.58
CA ASP A 121 -20.49 -19.98 24.33
C ASP A 121 -19.04 -20.46 24.53
N GLY A 122 -18.59 -20.60 25.79
CA GLY A 122 -17.21 -20.96 26.10
C GLY A 122 -16.15 -19.92 25.70
N GLY A 123 -16.59 -18.68 25.38
CA GLY A 123 -15.70 -17.59 24.93
C GLY A 123 -15.48 -17.54 23.41
N ALA A 124 -16.28 -18.29 22.63
CA ALA A 124 -16.18 -18.33 21.18
C ALA A 124 -16.38 -16.95 20.53
N ILE A 125 -17.44 -16.23 20.90
CA ILE A 125 -17.72 -14.86 20.39
C ILE A 125 -16.59 -13.91 20.77
N LYS A 126 -16.06 -13.97 22.01
CA LYS A 126 -14.94 -13.15 22.44
C LYS A 126 -13.70 -13.43 21.59
N SER A 127 -13.37 -14.69 21.36
CA SER A 127 -12.22 -15.11 20.56
C SER A 127 -12.36 -14.73 19.10
N GLN A 128 -13.55 -14.88 18.51
CA GLN A 128 -13.83 -14.45 17.13
C GLN A 128 -13.71 -12.94 16.97
N LYS A 129 -14.17 -12.14 17.94
CA LYS A 129 -13.96 -10.68 17.92
C LYS A 129 -12.48 -10.32 17.98
N GLU A 130 -11.70 -11.02 18.79
CA GLU A 130 -10.25 -10.80 18.88
C GLU A 130 -9.56 -11.15 17.55
N ILE A 131 -9.90 -12.27 16.94
CA ILE A 131 -9.39 -12.64 15.60
C ILE A 131 -9.75 -11.57 14.57
N ALA A 132 -11.00 -11.09 14.54
CA ALA A 132 -11.42 -10.06 13.61
C ALA A 132 -10.63 -8.74 13.78
N ARG A 133 -10.36 -8.34 15.04
CA ARG A 133 -9.51 -7.18 15.34
C ARG A 133 -8.07 -7.39 14.88
N LYS A 134 -7.46 -8.55 15.18
CA LYS A 134 -6.10 -8.85 14.75
C LYS A 134 -5.98 -8.98 13.24
N GLN A 135 -7.02 -9.46 12.56
CA GLN A 135 -7.09 -9.45 11.09
C GLN A 135 -7.11 -8.03 10.54
N GLY A 136 -7.85 -7.12 11.16
CA GLY A 136 -7.83 -5.69 10.84
C GLY A 136 -6.44 -5.07 11.05
N GLU A 137 -5.74 -5.39 12.15
CA GLU A 137 -4.35 -4.94 12.40
C GLU A 137 -3.38 -5.44 11.31
N VAL A 138 -3.53 -6.70 10.85
CA VAL A 138 -2.72 -7.24 9.73
C VAL A 138 -2.97 -6.45 8.44
N GLN A 139 -4.24 -6.16 8.12
CA GLN A 139 -4.58 -5.38 6.92
C GLN A 139 -4.05 -3.94 7.01
N THR A 140 -4.14 -3.31 8.18
CA THR A 140 -3.60 -1.96 8.42
C THR A 140 -2.07 -1.96 8.25
N ALA A 141 -1.36 -2.91 8.86
CA ALA A 141 0.08 -3.01 8.75
C ALA A 141 0.54 -3.31 7.31
N GLN A 142 -0.22 -4.13 6.55
CA GLN A 142 0.05 -4.35 5.13
C GLN A 142 -0.17 -3.08 4.30
N ASN A 143 -1.18 -2.29 4.63
CA ASN A 143 -1.40 -0.99 3.99
C ASN A 143 -0.27 0.00 4.32
N GLU A 144 0.29 -0.03 5.55
CA GLU A 144 1.50 0.75 5.90
C GLU A 144 2.70 0.38 5.03
N VAL A 145 2.92 -0.92 4.78
CA VAL A 145 3.97 -1.38 3.84
C VAL A 145 3.76 -0.79 2.45
N ASN A 146 2.54 -0.85 1.92
CA ASN A 146 2.23 -0.32 0.60
C ASN A 146 2.39 1.21 0.54
N MET A 147 1.99 1.92 1.60
CA MET A 147 2.17 3.37 1.72
C MET A 147 3.65 3.77 1.83
N TYR A 148 4.45 2.97 2.53
CA TYR A 148 5.88 3.22 2.65
C TYR A 148 6.60 3.15 1.29
N GLN A 149 6.17 2.26 0.39
CA GLN A 149 6.71 2.19 -0.97
C GLN A 149 6.43 3.45 -1.81
N VAL A 150 5.46 4.27 -1.41
CA VAL A 150 5.21 5.58 -2.05
C VAL A 150 6.42 6.49 -1.92
N ARG A 151 7.11 6.49 -0.77
CA ARG A 151 8.35 7.27 -0.55
C ARG A 151 9.42 6.92 -1.58
N LYS A 152 9.66 5.62 -1.81
CA LYS A 152 10.67 5.16 -2.81
C LYS A 152 10.35 5.69 -4.21
N ARG A 153 9.08 5.63 -4.61
CA ARG A 153 8.65 6.17 -5.92
C ARG A 153 8.82 7.68 -6.02
N VAL A 154 8.55 8.40 -4.93
CA VAL A 154 8.77 9.86 -4.87
C VAL A 154 10.27 10.15 -5.01
N ASN A 155 11.14 9.42 -4.29
CA ASN A 155 12.59 9.57 -4.40
C ASN A 155 13.05 9.38 -5.86
N GLU A 156 12.64 8.30 -6.51
CA GLU A 156 13.00 8.00 -7.90
C GLU A 156 12.61 9.13 -8.87
N MET A 157 11.38 9.65 -8.75
CA MET A 157 10.90 10.74 -9.60
C MET A 157 11.59 12.07 -9.27
N TYR A 158 11.82 12.35 -7.99
CA TYR A 158 12.43 13.59 -7.51
C TYR A 158 13.89 13.70 -7.98
N PHE A 159 14.71 12.68 -7.71
CA PHE A 159 16.11 12.67 -8.16
C PHE A 159 16.24 12.56 -9.68
N GLY A 160 15.31 11.87 -10.35
CA GLY A 160 15.21 11.87 -11.79
C GLY A 160 14.96 13.27 -12.36
N LEU A 161 14.06 14.04 -11.74
CA LEU A 161 13.76 15.41 -12.15
C LEU A 161 14.95 16.36 -11.90
N LEU A 162 15.64 16.22 -10.75
CA LEU A 162 16.87 16.96 -10.48
C LEU A 162 17.93 16.71 -11.53
N LEU A 163 18.17 15.45 -11.89
CA LEU A 163 19.16 15.09 -12.90
C LEU A 163 18.85 15.68 -14.27
N ILE A 164 17.57 15.62 -14.69
CA ILE A 164 17.16 16.20 -15.96
C ILE A 164 17.29 17.74 -15.95
N ASN A 165 16.96 18.39 -14.83
CA ASN A 165 17.13 19.84 -14.71
C ASN A 165 18.60 20.24 -14.91
N GLU A 166 19.55 19.55 -14.29
CA GLU A 166 20.97 19.79 -14.47
C GLU A 166 21.41 19.55 -15.91
N GLN A 167 20.93 18.46 -16.54
CA GLN A 167 21.22 18.17 -17.94
C GLN A 167 20.69 19.26 -18.88
N ILE A 168 19.53 19.85 -18.60
CA ILE A 168 18.98 20.97 -19.38
C ILE A 168 19.87 22.21 -19.25
N VAL A 169 20.37 22.51 -18.04
CA VAL A 169 21.29 23.65 -17.84
C VAL A 169 22.57 23.43 -18.64
N LEU A 170 23.21 22.27 -18.50
CA LEU A 170 24.45 21.95 -19.23
C LEU A 170 24.26 21.91 -20.75
N ASN A 171 23.12 21.40 -21.22
CA ASN A 171 22.77 21.41 -22.62
C ASN A 171 22.62 22.84 -23.17
N LYS A 172 22.03 23.76 -22.39
CA LYS A 172 21.90 25.18 -22.74
C LYS A 172 23.27 25.84 -22.86
N ASP A 173 24.18 25.58 -21.91
CA ASP A 173 25.56 26.11 -21.95
C ASP A 173 26.29 25.58 -23.19
N LEU A 174 26.11 24.32 -23.55
CA LEU A 174 26.66 23.72 -24.75
C LEU A 174 26.09 24.36 -26.03
N GLN A 175 24.78 24.61 -26.09
CA GLN A 175 24.15 25.31 -27.23
C GLN A 175 24.74 26.72 -27.39
N GLU A 176 24.91 27.47 -26.30
CA GLU A 176 25.50 28.82 -26.32
C GLU A 176 26.95 28.77 -26.84
N LEU A 177 27.76 27.81 -26.39
CA LEU A 177 29.13 27.62 -26.83
C LEU A 177 29.20 27.28 -28.33
N LEU A 178 28.37 26.36 -28.80
CA LEU A 178 28.30 25.98 -30.21
C LEU A 178 27.80 27.15 -31.09
N ALA A 179 26.83 27.93 -30.64
CA ALA A 179 26.33 29.11 -31.35
C ALA A 179 27.42 30.18 -31.53
N GLN A 180 28.25 30.40 -30.49
CA GLN A 180 29.42 31.31 -30.57
C GLN A 180 30.44 30.81 -31.60
N ASN A 181 30.73 29.53 -31.60
CA ASN A 181 31.65 28.92 -32.58
C ASN A 181 31.09 28.92 -34.02
N GLU A 182 29.79 28.66 -34.19
CA GLU A 182 29.10 28.77 -35.49
C GLU A 182 29.20 30.20 -36.05
N LYS A 183 28.96 31.23 -35.24
CA LYS A 183 29.08 32.63 -35.64
C LYS A 183 30.51 33.00 -36.04
N LYS A 184 31.52 32.50 -35.31
CA LYS A 184 32.91 32.71 -35.60
C LYS A 184 33.32 32.08 -36.95
N LEU A 185 32.91 30.82 -37.17
CA LEU A 185 33.17 30.09 -38.40
C LEU A 185 32.43 30.71 -39.59
N ALA A 186 31.21 31.16 -39.46
CA ALA A 186 30.50 31.89 -40.51
C ALA A 186 31.29 33.13 -40.98
N SER A 187 31.95 33.84 -40.08
CA SER A 187 32.82 34.97 -40.39
C SER A 187 34.13 34.51 -41.10
N MET A 188 34.72 33.40 -40.67
CA MET A 188 35.94 32.84 -41.27
C MET A 188 35.65 32.32 -42.69
N VAL A 189 34.52 31.67 -42.93
CA VAL A 189 34.11 31.23 -44.28
C VAL A 189 33.92 32.45 -45.20
N LYS A 190 33.25 33.50 -44.73
CA LYS A 190 33.07 34.75 -45.49
C LYS A 190 34.39 35.40 -45.86
N ASN A 191 35.42 35.28 -45.05
CA ASN A 191 36.77 35.80 -45.28
C ASN A 191 37.66 34.81 -46.03
N GLY A 192 37.16 33.65 -46.44
CA GLY A 192 37.91 32.63 -47.16
C GLY A 192 38.98 31.90 -46.32
N THR A 193 38.91 31.96 -45.00
CA THR A 193 39.85 31.35 -44.04
C THR A 193 39.37 30.07 -43.41
N ALA A 194 38.15 29.61 -43.71
CA ALA A 194 37.59 28.31 -43.33
C ALA A 194 36.74 27.73 -44.45
N ALA A 195 36.57 26.42 -44.48
CA ALA A 195 35.72 25.74 -45.46
C ALA A 195 34.23 25.85 -45.07
N GLU A 196 33.34 25.84 -46.08
CA GLU A 196 31.88 25.78 -45.83
C GLU A 196 31.49 24.52 -45.05
N SER A 197 32.16 23.39 -45.28
CA SER A 197 31.97 22.14 -44.54
C SER A 197 32.20 22.30 -43.03
N ASP A 198 33.13 23.14 -42.61
CA ASP A 198 33.46 23.39 -41.22
C ASP A 198 32.32 24.13 -40.50
N TYR A 199 31.76 25.12 -41.15
CA TYR A 199 30.56 25.82 -40.68
C TYR A 199 29.35 24.87 -40.58
N GLN A 200 29.16 24.03 -41.63
CA GLN A 200 28.04 23.06 -41.64
C GLN A 200 28.18 22.02 -40.56
N ASN A 201 29.38 21.56 -40.22
CA ASN A 201 29.63 20.60 -39.14
C ASN A 201 29.20 21.18 -37.77
N VAL A 202 29.65 22.39 -37.42
CA VAL A 202 29.24 23.00 -36.11
C VAL A 202 27.76 23.31 -36.08
N LYS A 203 27.20 23.73 -37.21
CA LYS A 203 25.74 23.95 -37.30
C LYS A 203 24.94 22.66 -37.10
N ALA A 204 25.39 21.55 -37.69
CA ALA A 204 24.77 20.24 -37.53
C ALA A 204 24.84 19.78 -36.06
N GLU A 205 25.98 19.95 -35.40
CA GLU A 205 26.15 19.62 -33.99
C GLU A 205 25.25 20.46 -33.08
N ARG A 206 25.16 21.78 -33.32
CA ARG A 206 24.24 22.63 -32.58
C ARG A 206 22.78 22.20 -32.73
N LEU A 207 22.37 21.82 -33.95
CA LEU A 207 21.02 21.30 -34.21
C LEU A 207 20.76 19.97 -33.47
N ASN A 208 21.76 19.08 -33.39
CA ASN A 208 21.69 17.83 -32.61
C ASN A 208 21.47 18.13 -31.12
N VAL A 209 22.21 19.09 -30.56
CA VAL A 209 22.09 19.50 -29.17
C VAL A 209 20.73 20.17 -28.90
N GLU A 210 20.17 20.93 -29.85
CA GLU A 210 18.81 21.48 -29.77
C GLU A 210 17.72 20.38 -29.79
N GLN A 211 17.90 19.33 -30.60
CA GLN A 211 17.00 18.16 -30.55
C GLN A 211 17.07 17.44 -29.22
N GLN A 212 18.29 17.29 -28.65
CA GLN A 212 18.47 16.73 -27.33
C GLN A 212 17.78 17.57 -26.25
N ALA A 213 17.86 18.92 -26.32
CA ALA A 213 17.15 19.81 -25.42
C ALA A 213 15.64 19.59 -25.47
N THR A 214 15.06 19.41 -26.67
CA THR A 214 13.64 19.12 -26.84
C THR A 214 13.24 17.81 -26.15
N SER A 215 14.08 16.77 -26.26
CA SER A 215 13.87 15.48 -25.59
C SER A 215 13.95 15.61 -24.06
N LEU A 216 14.96 16.32 -23.55
CA LEU A 216 15.13 16.57 -22.11
C LEU A 216 13.95 17.36 -21.54
N GLN A 217 13.49 18.39 -22.22
CA GLN A 217 12.32 19.18 -21.80
C GLN A 217 11.03 18.33 -21.75
N ALA A 218 10.83 17.45 -22.74
CA ALA A 218 9.68 16.54 -22.73
C ALA A 218 9.74 15.57 -21.54
N GLN A 219 10.91 15.00 -21.24
CA GLN A 219 11.13 14.12 -20.09
C GLN A 219 10.94 14.88 -18.76
N GLN A 220 11.47 16.10 -18.64
CA GLN A 220 11.27 16.97 -17.49
C GLN A 220 9.78 17.20 -17.22
N GLN A 221 9.03 17.61 -18.26
CA GLN A 221 7.61 17.85 -18.12
C GLN A 221 6.84 16.59 -17.71
N ALA A 222 7.18 15.44 -18.26
CA ALA A 222 6.56 14.17 -17.91
C ALA A 222 6.80 13.83 -16.44
N LEU A 223 8.06 13.88 -15.96
CA LEU A 223 8.40 13.60 -14.56
C LEU A 223 7.79 14.62 -13.60
N ALA A 224 7.84 15.92 -13.94
CA ALA A 224 7.23 16.97 -13.12
C ALA A 224 5.71 16.77 -12.97
N ARG A 225 5.01 16.43 -14.05
CA ARG A 225 3.57 16.11 -14.02
C ARG A 225 3.27 14.84 -13.23
N MET A 226 4.09 13.80 -13.37
CA MET A 226 3.92 12.55 -12.62
C MET A 226 4.13 12.82 -11.12
N LEU A 227 5.21 13.51 -10.74
CA LEU A 227 5.48 13.85 -9.35
C LEU A 227 4.39 14.74 -8.76
N SER A 228 3.94 15.76 -9.53
CA SER A 228 2.82 16.63 -9.13
C SER A 228 1.52 15.85 -8.91
N ALA A 229 1.20 14.87 -9.78
CA ALA A 229 0.04 14.01 -9.62
C ALA A 229 0.14 13.11 -8.37
N PHE A 230 1.35 12.60 -8.06
CA PHE A 230 1.60 11.83 -6.84
C PHE A 230 1.43 12.68 -5.58
N CYS A 231 2.02 13.88 -5.57
CA CYS A 231 2.00 14.79 -4.42
C CYS A 231 0.66 15.51 -4.25
N GLY A 232 -0.14 15.65 -5.31
CA GLY A 232 -1.35 16.48 -5.32
C GLY A 232 -1.06 17.99 -5.25
N ILE A 233 0.20 18.38 -5.45
CA ILE A 233 0.68 19.77 -5.50
C ILE A 233 1.51 19.97 -6.77
N GLU A 234 1.60 21.19 -7.27
CA GLU A 234 2.44 21.48 -8.43
C GLU A 234 3.93 21.48 -8.05
N VAL A 235 4.70 20.58 -8.67
CA VAL A 235 6.16 20.47 -8.49
C VAL A 235 6.82 20.78 -9.83
N LYS A 236 7.48 21.94 -9.92
CA LYS A 236 8.18 22.37 -11.14
C LYS A 236 9.68 22.32 -10.99
N ASP A 237 10.18 22.77 -9.85
CA ASP A 237 11.60 22.93 -9.60
C ASP A 237 11.95 22.37 -8.21
N PRO A 238 12.38 21.09 -8.15
CA PRO A 238 12.76 20.45 -6.90
C PRO A 238 14.03 21.09 -6.36
N SER A 239 14.05 21.40 -5.07
CA SER A 239 15.27 21.89 -4.42
C SER A 239 16.29 20.78 -4.29
N ARG A 240 17.56 21.08 -4.56
CA ARG A 240 18.63 20.10 -4.34
C ARG A 240 18.75 19.85 -2.83
N PRO A 241 18.58 18.61 -2.36
CA PRO A 241 18.77 18.30 -0.95
C PRO A 241 20.22 18.64 -0.55
N PRO A 242 20.46 19.19 0.64
CA PRO A 242 21.81 19.46 1.07
C PRO A 242 22.61 18.15 1.14
N LEU A 243 23.78 18.13 0.52
CA LEU A 243 24.80 17.16 0.85
C LEU A 243 25.19 17.46 2.30
N PHE A 244 24.82 16.58 3.24
CA PHE A 244 25.35 16.64 4.59
C PHE A 244 26.83 16.24 4.55
N MET A 245 27.67 17.14 4.07
CA MET A 245 29.09 17.12 4.33
C MET A 245 29.24 17.61 5.75
N GLY A 246 29.66 16.75 6.68
CA GLY A 246 30.05 17.16 8.02
C GLY A 246 31.04 18.30 7.92
N GLY A 247 31.08 19.21 8.91
CA GLY A 247 31.83 20.47 8.89
C GLY A 247 33.35 20.42 8.66
N ASP A 248 33.90 19.24 8.35
CA ASP A 248 35.31 19.00 7.99
C ASP A 248 35.47 18.33 6.62
N GLY A 249 34.47 18.42 5.73
CA GLY A 249 34.57 17.80 4.41
C GLY A 249 34.43 16.26 4.43
N ALA A 250 34.32 15.68 5.60
CA ALA A 250 33.94 14.28 5.73
C ALA A 250 32.41 14.19 5.62
N ALA A 251 31.91 13.38 4.68
CA ALA A 251 30.54 12.92 4.77
C ALA A 251 30.33 12.45 6.22
N GLN A 252 29.34 13.04 6.95
CA GLN A 252 29.03 12.48 8.26
C GLN A 252 28.93 10.98 8.04
N ASP A 253 29.77 10.24 8.75
CA ASP A 253 29.61 8.79 8.85
C ASP A 253 28.19 8.58 9.40
N PHE A 254 27.21 8.52 8.49
CA PHE A 254 26.00 7.78 8.79
C PHE A 254 26.54 6.42 9.26
N PRO A 255 26.18 5.98 10.47
CA PRO A 255 26.71 4.73 10.95
C PRO A 255 26.36 3.66 9.92
N LEU A 256 27.33 3.40 9.03
CA LEU A 256 27.28 2.47 7.89
C LEU A 256 27.04 1.03 8.35
N ASN A 257 26.87 0.83 9.65
CA ASN A 257 26.73 -0.46 10.29
C ASN A 257 25.78 -0.38 11.49
N ARG A 258 24.57 0.19 11.33
CA ARG A 258 23.48 -0.17 12.22
C ARG A 258 23.13 -1.60 11.86
N GLY A 259 23.71 -2.57 12.60
CA GLY A 259 23.36 -3.96 12.45
C GLY A 259 21.84 -4.17 12.45
N ILE A 260 21.39 -5.37 12.16
CA ILE A 260 19.98 -5.83 12.07
C ILE A 260 19.05 -5.26 13.16
N GLU A 261 19.59 -4.79 14.29
CA GLU A 261 18.86 -4.27 15.46
C GLU A 261 18.27 -2.84 15.30
N GLY A 262 18.64 -2.08 14.25
CA GLY A 262 18.17 -0.69 14.05
C GLY A 262 17.11 -0.49 12.96
N VAL A 263 16.64 -1.55 12.29
CA VAL A 263 15.72 -1.44 11.15
C VAL A 263 14.29 -1.24 11.62
N SER A 264 13.72 -0.05 11.34
CA SER A 264 12.32 0.30 11.70
C SER A 264 11.39 0.26 10.50
N ARG A 265 11.33 -0.87 9.80
CA ARG A 265 10.56 -1.04 8.58
C ARG A 265 9.12 -1.49 8.84
N PRO A 266 8.12 -0.97 8.09
CA PRO A 266 6.72 -1.40 8.20
C PRO A 266 6.52 -2.89 7.93
N GLU A 267 7.36 -3.51 7.10
CA GLU A 267 7.31 -4.95 6.81
C GLU A 267 7.49 -5.79 8.06
N LEU A 268 8.35 -5.37 9.00
CA LEU A 268 8.54 -6.05 10.27
C LEU A 268 7.28 -5.93 11.16
N LYS A 269 6.66 -4.74 11.17
CA LYS A 269 5.38 -4.53 11.89
C LYS A 269 4.26 -5.40 11.33
N ALA A 270 4.22 -5.60 10.00
CA ALA A 270 3.24 -6.46 9.34
C ALA A 270 3.44 -7.94 9.75
N ILE A 271 4.68 -8.42 9.84
CA ILE A 271 4.99 -9.76 10.34
C ILE A 271 4.58 -9.90 11.81
N ASP A 272 4.86 -8.88 12.65
CA ASP A 272 4.44 -8.89 14.06
C ASP A 272 2.91 -8.92 14.20
N ALA A 273 2.17 -8.23 13.34
CA ALA A 273 0.72 -8.30 13.33
C ALA A 273 0.22 -9.71 12.96
N GLN A 274 0.86 -10.40 12.01
CA GLN A 274 0.56 -11.79 11.66
C GLN A 274 0.82 -12.76 12.81
N LEU A 275 1.92 -12.57 13.56
CA LEU A 275 2.22 -13.36 14.76
C LEU A 275 1.14 -13.16 15.84
N ARG A 276 0.72 -11.90 16.10
CA ARG A 276 -0.38 -11.61 17.03
C ARG A 276 -1.72 -12.21 16.59
N LEU A 277 -1.97 -12.29 15.29
CA LEU A 277 -3.16 -12.98 14.76
C LEU A 277 -3.09 -14.48 15.06
N ALA A 278 -1.94 -15.13 14.84
CA ALA A 278 -1.75 -16.55 15.17
C ALA A 278 -1.94 -16.83 16.68
N ASP A 279 -1.54 -15.89 17.55
CA ASP A 279 -1.80 -16.00 19.00
C ASP A 279 -3.30 -15.90 19.33
N ALA A 280 -4.04 -15.02 18.65
CA ALA A 280 -5.47 -14.93 18.81
C ALA A 280 -6.20 -16.20 18.31
N GLN A 281 -5.73 -16.79 17.22
CA GLN A 281 -6.24 -18.06 16.69
C GLN A 281 -5.97 -19.22 17.66
N GLU A 282 -4.79 -19.27 18.30
CA GLU A 282 -4.51 -20.30 19.31
C GLU A 282 -5.44 -20.19 20.53
N LYS A 283 -5.73 -18.95 20.98
CA LYS A 283 -6.72 -18.73 22.06
C LYS A 283 -8.11 -19.20 21.65
N ALA A 284 -8.50 -19.04 20.40
CA ALA A 284 -9.79 -19.49 19.89
C ALA A 284 -9.91 -21.03 19.86
N LEU A 285 -8.81 -21.78 19.65
CA LEU A 285 -8.81 -23.23 19.77
C LEU A 285 -9.24 -23.69 21.19
N ASN A 286 -8.83 -22.96 22.22
CA ASN A 286 -9.25 -23.28 23.59
C ASN A 286 -10.76 -22.99 23.81
N ALA A 287 -11.28 -21.92 23.26
CA ALA A 287 -12.70 -21.60 23.31
C ALA A 287 -13.58 -22.65 22.60
N ALA A 288 -13.08 -23.22 21.50
CA ALA A 288 -13.79 -24.28 20.76
C ALA A 288 -13.95 -25.59 21.56
N LEU A 289 -13.14 -25.82 22.58
CA LEU A 289 -13.19 -27.00 23.46
C LEU A 289 -14.17 -26.84 24.64
N MET A 290 -14.69 -25.63 24.86
CA MET A 290 -15.59 -25.38 25.96
C MET A 290 -17.02 -25.82 25.64
N PRO A 291 -17.80 -26.32 26.62
CA PRO A 291 -19.21 -26.57 26.41
C PRO A 291 -19.96 -25.28 26.10
N LYS A 292 -21.04 -25.39 25.34
CA LYS A 292 -21.94 -24.27 25.01
C LYS A 292 -23.31 -24.55 25.60
N LEU A 293 -23.91 -23.55 26.24
CA LEU A 293 -25.27 -23.60 26.76
C LEU A 293 -26.13 -22.61 26.01
N GLY A 294 -27.23 -23.10 25.46
CA GLY A 294 -28.26 -22.31 24.82
C GLY A 294 -29.66 -22.65 25.33
N VAL A 295 -30.54 -21.69 25.22
CA VAL A 295 -31.97 -21.92 25.35
C VAL A 295 -32.63 -21.84 23.98
N PHE A 296 -33.70 -22.59 23.78
CA PHE A 296 -34.43 -22.56 22.53
C PHE A 296 -35.92 -22.59 22.79
N ALA A 297 -36.68 -21.97 21.90
CA ALA A 297 -38.12 -22.06 21.83
C ALA A 297 -38.50 -22.37 20.36
N GLN A 298 -39.43 -23.29 20.19
CA GLN A 298 -39.92 -23.69 18.89
C GLN A 298 -41.44 -23.64 18.90
N GLY A 299 -42.03 -23.02 17.90
CA GLY A 299 -43.47 -23.01 17.71
C GLY A 299 -43.82 -23.32 16.25
N TYR A 300 -44.74 -24.21 16.02
CA TYR A 300 -45.20 -24.50 14.67
C TYR A 300 -46.68 -24.82 14.58
N TYR A 301 -47.26 -24.52 13.44
CA TYR A 301 -48.57 -24.96 13.03
C TYR A 301 -48.39 -26.04 11.94
N GLY A 302 -48.98 -27.22 12.20
CA GLY A 302 -48.74 -28.34 11.26
C GLY A 302 -49.41 -29.63 11.68
N TYR A 303 -49.11 -30.68 10.89
CA TYR A 303 -49.53 -32.02 11.12
C TYR A 303 -48.35 -32.96 10.77
N PRO A 304 -48.02 -33.94 11.62
CA PRO A 304 -48.56 -34.16 12.94
C PRO A 304 -48.05 -33.15 13.97
N GLY A 305 -48.78 -32.96 15.06
CA GLY A 305 -48.38 -32.23 16.26
C GLY A 305 -47.62 -33.10 17.25
N TYR A 306 -47.43 -32.57 18.48
CA TYR A 306 -46.80 -33.35 19.55
C TYR A 306 -47.70 -34.38 20.18
N ASN A 307 -49.04 -34.21 20.08
CA ASN A 307 -50.02 -35.21 20.53
C ASN A 307 -50.37 -36.18 19.39
N MET A 308 -49.45 -37.11 19.15
CA MET A 308 -49.61 -38.09 18.05
C MET A 308 -50.88 -38.96 18.17
N PHE A 309 -51.37 -39.23 19.41
CA PHE A 309 -52.58 -40.00 19.59
C PHE A 309 -53.83 -39.26 19.12
N GLU A 310 -53.93 -37.99 19.40
CA GLU A 310 -55.03 -37.14 18.92
C GLU A 310 -54.94 -36.98 17.39
N ASP A 311 -53.75 -36.81 16.85
CA ASP A 311 -53.51 -36.64 15.43
C ASP A 311 -53.82 -37.92 14.60
N MET A 312 -53.60 -39.09 15.17
CA MET A 312 -54.04 -40.36 14.57
C MET A 312 -55.55 -40.47 14.48
N MET A 313 -56.30 -39.87 15.40
CA MET A 313 -57.77 -39.90 15.42
C MET A 313 -58.37 -38.73 14.62
N SER A 314 -57.84 -37.51 14.81
CA SER A 314 -58.46 -36.28 14.29
C SER A 314 -57.88 -35.85 12.93
N ARG A 315 -56.65 -36.21 12.63
CA ARG A 315 -55.88 -35.83 11.41
C ARG A 315 -55.95 -34.34 11.07
N LYS A 316 -55.99 -33.48 12.11
CA LYS A 316 -56.12 -32.03 11.98
C LYS A 316 -54.80 -31.33 12.22
N PHE A 317 -54.63 -30.18 11.61
CA PHE A 317 -53.51 -29.29 11.88
C PHE A 317 -53.66 -28.68 13.30
N SER A 318 -52.58 -28.62 14.04
CA SER A 318 -52.57 -28.13 15.42
C SER A 318 -51.41 -27.13 15.66
N TRP A 319 -51.58 -26.28 16.67
CA TRP A 319 -50.50 -25.46 17.19
C TRP A 319 -49.67 -26.26 18.19
N ASN A 320 -48.37 -26.22 18.00
CA ASN A 320 -47.42 -26.92 18.84
C ASN A 320 -46.30 -26.00 19.28
N GLY A 321 -45.88 -26.11 20.55
CA GLY A 321 -44.81 -25.32 21.10
C GLY A 321 -43.92 -26.12 22.04
N MET A 322 -42.61 -25.85 21.98
CA MET A 322 -41.62 -26.45 22.86
C MET A 322 -40.63 -25.41 23.28
N ILE A 323 -40.23 -25.45 24.55
CA ILE A 323 -39.14 -24.65 25.09
C ILE A 323 -38.16 -25.57 25.82
N GLY A 324 -36.89 -25.27 25.73
CA GLY A 324 -35.89 -26.08 26.37
C GLY A 324 -34.50 -25.41 26.47
N ALA A 325 -33.62 -26.10 27.19
CA ALA A 325 -32.20 -25.76 27.24
C ALA A 325 -31.38 -26.89 26.58
N ARG A 326 -30.28 -26.50 25.91
CA ARG A 326 -29.41 -27.44 25.25
C ARG A 326 -27.97 -27.17 25.65
N LEU A 327 -27.31 -28.18 26.21
CA LEU A 327 -25.86 -28.17 26.43
C LEU A 327 -25.22 -28.96 25.32
N THR A 328 -24.28 -28.34 24.60
CA THR A 328 -23.51 -28.98 23.53
C THR A 328 -22.05 -28.91 23.87
N TRP A 329 -21.35 -30.06 23.83
CA TRP A 329 -19.92 -30.14 24.06
C TRP A 329 -19.28 -30.97 22.95
N ASN A 330 -18.37 -30.30 22.19
CA ASN A 330 -17.64 -30.96 21.11
C ASN A 330 -16.37 -31.63 21.64
N ILE A 331 -16.50 -32.79 22.25
CA ILE A 331 -15.37 -33.57 22.79
C ILE A 331 -14.43 -34.03 21.66
N GLY A 332 -14.94 -34.27 20.44
CA GLY A 332 -14.16 -34.67 19.27
C GLY A 332 -13.10 -33.65 18.86
N ALA A 333 -13.28 -32.36 19.19
CA ALA A 333 -12.29 -31.34 18.94
C ALA A 333 -10.97 -31.55 19.71
N LEU A 334 -10.97 -32.39 20.76
CA LEU A 334 -9.74 -32.78 21.46
C LEU A 334 -8.82 -33.62 20.58
N TYR A 335 -9.37 -34.39 19.63
CA TYR A 335 -8.57 -35.26 18.76
C TYR A 335 -7.67 -34.45 17.81
N THR A 336 -8.14 -33.31 17.33
CA THR A 336 -7.40 -32.46 16.38
C THR A 336 -6.57 -31.38 17.05
N ARG A 337 -6.86 -31.05 18.32
CA ARG A 337 -6.24 -29.91 19.06
C ARG A 337 -4.70 -29.90 18.97
N LYS A 338 -4.05 -31.06 19.16
CA LYS A 338 -2.58 -31.17 19.13
C LYS A 338 -2.04 -30.76 17.76
N ASN A 339 -2.67 -31.24 16.71
CA ASN A 339 -2.27 -30.95 15.34
C ASN A 339 -2.59 -29.50 14.95
N ASP A 340 -3.75 -28.98 15.38
CA ASP A 340 -4.13 -27.59 15.10
C ASP A 340 -3.19 -26.61 15.79
N LYS A 341 -2.78 -26.88 17.03
CA LYS A 341 -1.75 -26.11 17.72
C LYS A 341 -0.38 -26.25 17.02
N ALA A 342 0.00 -27.45 16.58
CA ALA A 342 1.23 -27.67 15.84
C ALA A 342 1.23 -26.88 14.50
N LYS A 343 0.10 -26.84 13.78
CA LYS A 343 -0.04 -26.00 12.55
C LYS A 343 0.23 -24.54 12.83
N LEU A 344 -0.35 -23.98 13.90
CA LEU A 344 -0.10 -22.57 14.28
C LEU A 344 1.39 -22.33 14.64
N ASN A 345 2.04 -23.28 15.30
CA ASN A 345 3.48 -23.17 15.56
C ASN A 345 4.31 -23.20 14.27
N VAL A 346 3.98 -24.06 13.32
CA VAL A 346 4.61 -24.07 11.99
C VAL A 346 4.36 -22.73 11.27
N GLN A 347 3.15 -22.19 11.34
CA GLN A 347 2.83 -20.88 10.76
C GLN A 347 3.66 -19.76 11.39
N ARG A 348 3.85 -19.74 12.72
CA ARG A 348 4.75 -18.79 13.40
C ARG A 348 6.19 -18.95 12.92
N SER A 349 6.66 -20.20 12.76
CA SER A 349 8.00 -20.46 12.21
C SER A 349 8.14 -19.92 10.79
N MET A 350 7.11 -20.06 9.94
CA MET A 350 7.11 -19.46 8.60
C MET A 350 7.20 -17.92 8.65
N PHE A 351 6.48 -17.26 9.56
CA PHE A 351 6.58 -15.81 9.73
C PHE A 351 7.97 -15.39 10.23
N ASN A 352 8.60 -16.16 11.12
CA ASN A 352 9.98 -15.89 11.55
C ASN A 352 10.98 -16.06 10.39
N VAL A 353 10.84 -17.08 9.55
CA VAL A 353 11.65 -17.23 8.33
C VAL A 353 11.42 -16.06 7.35
N GLN A 354 10.18 -15.58 7.21
CA GLN A 354 9.91 -14.37 6.40
C GLN A 354 10.62 -13.14 6.98
N ARG A 355 10.65 -12.98 8.31
CA ARG A 355 11.40 -11.91 8.98
C ARG A 355 12.90 -12.01 8.70
N GLU A 356 13.49 -13.19 8.88
CA GLU A 356 14.90 -13.44 8.61
C GLU A 356 15.23 -13.15 7.13
N ASN A 357 14.41 -13.63 6.21
CA ASN A 357 14.57 -13.36 4.78
C ASN A 357 14.47 -11.87 4.44
N PHE A 358 13.51 -11.15 5.05
CA PHE A 358 13.40 -9.71 4.88
C PHE A 358 14.66 -8.99 5.38
N LEU A 359 15.12 -9.30 6.59
CA LEU A 359 16.31 -8.69 7.18
C LEU A 359 17.57 -9.01 6.38
N PHE A 360 17.69 -10.26 5.88
CA PHE A 360 18.80 -10.67 5.03
C PHE A 360 18.84 -9.87 3.73
N ASN A 361 17.72 -9.77 3.02
CA ASN A 361 17.65 -8.99 1.76
C ASN A 361 17.86 -7.49 2.00
N ASN A 362 17.31 -6.95 3.09
CA ASN A 362 17.51 -5.56 3.49
C ASN A 362 18.99 -5.26 3.78
N ASN A 363 19.70 -6.19 4.41
CA ASN A 363 21.14 -6.07 4.64
C ASN A 363 21.96 -6.11 3.33
N LEU A 364 21.58 -6.98 2.39
CA LEU A 364 22.22 -7.01 1.07
C LEU A 364 22.03 -5.70 0.31
N GLU A 365 20.80 -5.12 0.37
CA GLU A 365 20.50 -3.83 -0.25
C GLU A 365 21.33 -2.71 0.40
N GLN A 366 21.47 -2.69 1.72
CA GLN A 366 22.33 -1.72 2.44
C GLN A 366 23.80 -1.86 2.06
N ILE A 367 24.32 -3.08 1.94
CA ILE A 367 25.71 -3.31 1.48
C ILE A 367 25.91 -2.74 0.07
N GLN A 368 24.99 -3.01 -0.86
CA GLN A 368 25.07 -2.48 -2.21
C GLN A 368 25.00 -0.96 -2.24
N GLN A 369 24.12 -0.35 -1.45
CA GLN A 369 23.99 1.11 -1.36
C GLN A 369 25.26 1.75 -0.80
N ASN A 370 25.87 1.16 0.23
CA ASN A 370 27.13 1.61 0.79
C ASN A 370 28.26 1.58 -0.24
N GLU A 371 28.41 0.48 -0.97
CA GLU A 371 29.44 0.38 -2.02
C GLU A 371 29.20 1.38 -3.14
N ASN A 372 27.94 1.65 -3.51
CA ASN A 372 27.60 2.68 -4.48
C ASN A 372 27.98 4.08 -3.99
N ILE A 373 27.68 4.41 -2.74
CA ILE A 373 28.03 5.71 -2.13
C ILE A 373 29.56 5.89 -2.15
N GLU A 374 30.32 4.88 -1.71
CA GLU A 374 31.78 4.92 -1.72
C GLU A 374 32.36 5.03 -3.16
N ARG A 375 31.73 4.36 -4.11
CA ARG A 375 32.10 4.49 -5.52
C ARG A 375 31.89 5.93 -6.00
N TYR A 376 30.75 6.56 -5.72
CA TYR A 376 30.48 7.92 -6.16
C TYR A 376 31.40 8.93 -5.46
N LYS A 377 31.75 8.76 -4.18
CA LYS A 377 32.76 9.58 -3.50
C LYS A 377 34.11 9.56 -4.21
N LYS A 378 34.57 8.36 -4.64
CA LYS A 378 35.83 8.21 -5.38
C LYS A 378 35.76 8.87 -6.77
N LEU A 379 34.65 8.68 -7.51
CA LEU A 379 34.47 9.29 -8.83
C LEU A 379 34.46 10.82 -8.72
N MET A 380 33.77 11.37 -7.73
CA MET A 380 33.68 12.83 -7.52
C MET A 380 35.00 13.47 -7.11
N ALA A 381 35.91 12.71 -6.52
CA ALA A 381 37.24 13.23 -6.13
C ALA A 381 38.05 13.71 -7.33
N ASP A 382 37.90 13.07 -8.49
CA ASP A 382 38.64 13.38 -9.71
C ASP A 382 37.86 14.29 -10.68
N ASP A 383 36.55 14.49 -10.47
CA ASP A 383 35.68 15.19 -11.43
C ASP A 383 36.12 16.65 -11.69
N GLU A 384 36.48 17.39 -10.63
CA GLU A 384 36.92 18.79 -10.78
C GLU A 384 38.21 18.90 -11.57
N GLU A 385 39.19 18.01 -11.32
CA GLU A 385 40.45 17.97 -12.07
C GLU A 385 40.20 17.60 -13.54
N ILE A 386 39.36 16.58 -13.82
CA ILE A 386 39.00 16.18 -15.16
C ILE A 386 38.35 17.35 -15.92
N ILE A 387 37.39 18.05 -15.32
CA ILE A 387 36.73 19.20 -15.94
C ILE A 387 37.72 20.33 -16.20
N SER A 388 38.60 20.64 -15.26
CA SER A 388 39.66 21.66 -15.43
C SER A 388 40.58 21.33 -16.58
N LEU A 389 41.06 20.08 -16.67
CA LEU A 389 41.92 19.60 -17.78
C LEU A 389 41.16 19.66 -19.10
N ARG A 390 39.91 19.18 -19.18
CA ARG A 390 39.11 19.23 -20.41
C ARG A 390 38.82 20.65 -20.86
N SER A 391 38.53 21.56 -19.94
CA SER A 391 38.35 22.99 -20.25
C SER A 391 39.62 23.62 -20.81
N SER A 392 40.80 23.30 -20.25
CA SER A 392 42.09 23.78 -20.74
C SER A 392 42.38 23.23 -22.13
N ILE A 393 42.13 21.93 -22.40
CA ILE A 393 42.30 21.30 -23.70
C ILE A 393 41.40 21.95 -24.76
N ARG A 394 40.11 22.18 -24.43
CA ARG A 394 39.16 22.85 -25.35
C ARG A 394 39.63 24.27 -25.67
N LYS A 395 40.06 25.06 -24.69
CA LYS A 395 40.60 26.41 -24.94
C LYS A 395 41.85 26.39 -25.83
N ALA A 396 42.74 25.41 -25.62
CA ALA A 396 43.89 25.21 -26.48
C ALA A 396 43.48 24.81 -27.91
N ALA A 397 42.45 23.97 -28.06
CA ALA A 397 41.91 23.61 -29.36
C ALA A 397 41.30 24.82 -30.09
N GLU A 398 40.56 25.68 -29.39
CA GLU A 398 40.03 26.95 -29.92
C GLU A 398 41.16 27.86 -30.47
N SER A 399 42.26 27.96 -29.72
CA SER A 399 43.45 28.71 -30.15
C SER A 399 44.12 28.06 -31.36
N LYS A 400 44.32 26.77 -31.37
CA LYS A 400 44.92 26.02 -32.50
C LYS A 400 44.10 26.14 -33.78
N LEU A 401 42.76 26.04 -33.66
CA LEU A 401 41.83 26.25 -34.78
C LEU A 401 41.99 27.68 -35.36
N SER A 402 42.07 28.71 -34.51
CA SER A 402 42.23 30.10 -34.96
C SER A 402 43.55 30.34 -35.73
N HIS A 403 44.56 29.49 -35.51
CA HIS A 403 45.86 29.51 -36.24
C HIS A 403 45.94 28.47 -37.38
N GLY A 404 44.83 27.75 -37.67
CA GLY A 404 44.81 26.75 -38.74
C GLY A 404 45.61 25.48 -38.48
N ILE A 405 45.92 25.16 -37.23
CA ILE A 405 46.71 24.00 -36.81
C ILE A 405 45.90 22.71 -36.72
N ILE A 406 44.60 22.83 -36.38
CA ILE A 406 43.67 21.71 -36.30
C ILE A 406 42.40 22.03 -37.11
N ASP A 407 41.61 21.00 -37.40
CA ASP A 407 40.33 21.17 -38.07
C ASP A 407 39.17 21.42 -37.04
N VAL A 408 37.98 21.72 -37.56
CA VAL A 408 36.78 21.98 -36.76
C VAL A 408 36.27 20.74 -36.05
N ASN A 409 36.47 19.54 -36.61
CA ASN A 409 36.07 18.29 -35.99
C ASN A 409 36.83 18.04 -34.70
N ASP A 410 38.14 18.38 -34.68
CA ASP A 410 38.94 18.29 -33.47
C ASP A 410 38.41 19.22 -32.35
N LEU A 411 38.02 20.46 -32.69
CA LEU A 411 37.42 21.38 -31.73
C LEU A 411 36.08 20.86 -31.23
N VAL A 412 35.16 20.42 -32.09
CA VAL A 412 33.86 19.87 -31.72
C VAL A 412 34.01 18.68 -30.79
N LYS A 413 34.99 17.78 -31.08
CA LYS A 413 35.32 16.67 -30.20
C LYS A 413 35.72 17.12 -28.79
N GLU A 414 36.58 18.14 -28.65
CA GLU A 414 36.99 18.62 -27.32
C GLU A 414 35.86 19.37 -26.59
N ILE A 415 34.97 20.06 -27.32
CA ILE A 415 33.74 20.64 -26.74
C ILE A 415 32.86 19.54 -26.15
N ASN A 416 32.62 18.46 -26.90
CA ASN A 416 31.80 17.34 -26.44
C ASN A 416 32.47 16.58 -25.29
N ASN A 417 33.81 16.45 -25.28
CA ASN A 417 34.54 15.84 -24.15
C ASN A 417 34.40 16.65 -22.84
N GLU A 418 34.50 18.00 -22.89
CA GLU A 418 34.28 18.84 -21.73
C GLU A 418 32.85 18.73 -21.26
N ASN A 419 31.85 18.80 -22.16
CA ASN A 419 30.46 18.64 -21.82
C ASN A 419 30.16 17.28 -21.16
N ALA A 420 30.71 16.20 -21.70
CA ALA A 420 30.56 14.85 -21.12
C ALA A 420 31.14 14.77 -19.70
N ALA A 421 32.28 15.44 -19.42
CA ALA A 421 32.84 15.50 -18.07
C ALA A 421 31.95 16.25 -17.10
N ARG A 422 31.34 17.39 -17.50
CA ARG A 422 30.41 18.17 -16.68
C ARG A 422 29.12 17.39 -16.39
N VAL A 423 28.56 16.74 -17.40
CA VAL A 423 27.39 15.86 -17.24
C VAL A 423 27.70 14.71 -16.30
N GLY A 424 28.90 14.11 -16.41
CA GLY A 424 29.39 13.07 -15.51
C GLY A 424 29.40 13.51 -14.06
N GLN A 425 30.00 14.67 -13.75
CA GLN A 425 30.03 15.24 -12.40
C GLN A 425 28.62 15.41 -11.83
N SER A 426 27.72 16.09 -12.55
CA SER A 426 26.33 16.28 -12.09
C SER A 426 25.62 14.96 -11.83
N MET A 427 25.86 13.95 -12.67
CA MET A 427 25.29 12.62 -12.51
C MET A 427 25.84 11.93 -11.25
N HIS A 428 27.16 11.98 -11.00
CA HIS A 428 27.77 11.38 -9.81
C HIS A 428 27.21 11.99 -8.51
N GLU A 429 27.10 13.32 -8.45
CA GLU A 429 26.56 14.02 -7.30
C GLU A 429 25.08 13.68 -7.01
N ILE A 430 24.22 13.72 -8.04
CA ILE A 430 22.79 13.46 -7.85
C ILE A 430 22.53 11.98 -7.55
N GLN A 431 23.27 11.07 -8.17
CA GLN A 431 23.13 9.64 -7.89
C GLN A 431 23.66 9.28 -6.50
N MET A 432 24.73 9.91 -6.03
CA MET A 432 25.17 9.73 -4.64
C MET A 432 24.11 10.20 -3.64
N LEU A 433 23.50 11.36 -3.88
CA LEU A 433 22.38 11.84 -3.06
C LEU A 433 21.22 10.84 -3.05
N LYS A 434 20.85 10.34 -4.22
CA LYS A 434 19.80 9.34 -4.35
C LYS A 434 20.12 8.08 -3.52
N GLU A 435 21.34 7.54 -3.62
CA GLU A 435 21.76 6.35 -2.85
C GLU A 435 21.69 6.60 -1.33
N ILE A 436 22.05 7.79 -0.85
CA ILE A 436 21.95 8.17 0.56
C ILE A 436 20.49 8.16 1.02
N TYR A 437 19.58 8.72 0.23
CA TYR A 437 18.14 8.73 0.57
C TYR A 437 17.48 7.36 0.41
N ASP A 438 17.93 6.55 -0.55
CA ASP A 438 17.48 5.16 -0.69
C ASP A 438 17.99 4.32 0.50
N GLN A 439 19.19 4.60 1.03
CA GLN A 439 19.70 3.96 2.24
C GLN A 439 18.88 4.33 3.49
N LYS A 440 18.49 5.62 3.67
CA LYS A 440 17.57 6.03 4.72
C LYS A 440 16.24 5.27 4.61
N PHE A 441 15.69 5.18 3.41
CA PHE A 441 14.48 4.39 3.16
C PHE A 441 14.69 2.91 3.54
N THR A 442 15.82 2.30 3.19
CA THR A 442 16.14 0.91 3.52
C THR A 442 16.31 0.68 5.03
N ALA A 443 16.82 1.69 5.76
CA ALA A 443 16.91 1.67 7.23
C ALA A 443 15.56 1.87 7.94
N GLY A 444 14.56 2.45 7.26
CA GLY A 444 13.24 2.74 7.84
C GLY A 444 13.12 4.13 8.44
N GLU A 445 13.93 5.07 7.93
CA GLU A 445 13.96 6.49 8.34
C GLU A 445 13.12 7.40 7.43
#